data_cca11ca36d40c21c2a78a9588c25a5d1
#
_entry.id   cca11ca36d40c21c2a78a9588c25a5d1
#
_cell.length_a   1.000
_cell.length_b   1.000
_cell.length_c   1.000
_cell.angle_alpha   90.00
_cell.angle_beta   90.00
_cell.angle_gamma   90.00
#
_symmetry.space_group_name_H-M   'P 1'
#
loop_
_entity.id
_entity.type
_entity.pdbx_description
1 polymer ?
#
loop_
_entity_poly.entity_id
_entity_poly.type
_entity_poly.pdbx_seq_one_letter_code
_entity_poly.pdbx_strand_id
1 'polypeptide(L)'
;MGRPKAFLPFRGGTFLSNIAATLGQRCSPVIAVFGFDAQRSIQSARPLGLRTIENSDYPLGMLTSLQAGLRAVPNESEVVLFTLVDHPAISLSTVDALLRSEALIAIPRLGDRRGHPVLIRRAIFGEFLLEPPTSKVRDVIDRHSAEIDYIEVGDPGISDDIDDPALYEKLLAREASL
;
A
#
# COMPACT_ATOMS: atom_id res chain seq x y z
N MET A 1 16.18 11.74 -6.10
CA MET A 1 15.70 10.93 -7.24
C MET A 1 15.02 11.72 -8.37
N GLY A 2 14.73 13.01 -8.25
CA GLY A 2 14.26 13.92 -9.32
C GLY A 2 12.90 13.59 -9.97
N ARG A 3 12.31 12.43 -9.67
CA ARG A 3 10.97 12.01 -10.11
C ARG A 3 10.17 11.47 -8.93
N PRO A 4 8.82 11.62 -8.92
CA PRO A 4 8.00 10.97 -7.90
C PRO A 4 8.19 9.44 -7.94
N LYS A 5 8.36 8.80 -6.77
CA LYS A 5 8.60 7.34 -6.66
C LYS A 5 7.58 6.50 -7.43
N ALA A 6 6.32 6.91 -7.43
CA ALA A 6 5.23 6.24 -8.13
C ALA A 6 5.53 5.95 -9.61
N PHE A 7 6.36 6.78 -10.25
CA PHE A 7 6.67 6.70 -11.67
C PHE A 7 8.13 6.28 -11.96
N LEU A 8 8.82 5.71 -10.98
CA LEU A 8 10.12 5.06 -11.23
C LEU A 8 9.90 3.80 -12.07
N PRO A 9 10.76 3.56 -13.07
CA PRO A 9 10.68 2.37 -13.92
C PRO A 9 10.85 1.07 -13.12
N PHE A 10 10.02 0.07 -13.38
CA PHE A 10 10.11 -1.24 -12.74
C PHE A 10 9.35 -2.29 -13.57
N ARG A 11 9.95 -3.45 -13.84
CA ARG A 11 9.33 -4.61 -14.54
C ARG A 11 8.53 -4.20 -15.80
N GLY A 12 9.11 -3.38 -16.68
CA GLY A 12 8.47 -2.91 -17.90
C GLY A 12 7.37 -1.85 -17.72
N GLY A 13 7.13 -1.41 -16.51
CA GLY A 13 6.19 -0.35 -16.15
C GLY A 13 6.77 0.62 -15.13
N THR A 14 5.95 1.03 -14.16
CA THR A 14 6.34 1.89 -13.05
C THR A 14 6.02 1.22 -11.71
N PHE A 15 6.52 1.74 -10.60
CA PHE A 15 6.15 1.27 -9.25
C PHE A 15 4.64 1.20 -9.10
N LEU A 16 3.95 2.29 -9.37
CA LEU A 16 2.49 2.37 -9.26
C LEU A 16 1.79 1.36 -10.18
N SER A 17 2.21 1.23 -11.45
CA SER A 17 1.56 0.31 -12.38
C SER A 17 1.72 -1.15 -11.96
N ASN A 18 2.88 -1.54 -11.41
CA ASN A 18 3.12 -2.90 -10.94
C ASN A 18 2.29 -3.22 -9.69
N ILE A 19 2.26 -2.33 -8.70
CA ILE A 19 1.39 -2.47 -7.52
C ILE A 19 -0.08 -2.59 -7.95
N ALA A 20 -0.52 -1.68 -8.82
CA ALA A 20 -1.90 -1.66 -9.29
C ALA A 20 -2.27 -2.94 -10.06
N ALA A 21 -1.38 -3.44 -10.91
CA ALA A 21 -1.58 -4.69 -11.64
C ALA A 21 -1.64 -5.91 -10.71
N THR A 22 -0.79 -5.96 -9.67
CA THR A 22 -0.80 -7.05 -8.69
C THR A 22 -2.08 -7.03 -7.85
N LEU A 23 -2.40 -5.87 -7.24
CA LEU A 23 -3.60 -5.74 -6.42
C LEU A 23 -4.89 -5.90 -7.24
N GLY A 24 -4.94 -5.35 -8.44
CA GLY A 24 -6.11 -5.38 -9.32
C GLY A 24 -6.53 -6.77 -9.78
N GLN A 25 -5.66 -7.79 -9.63
CA GLN A 25 -6.04 -9.18 -9.89
C GLN A 25 -6.98 -9.75 -8.82
N ARG A 26 -7.07 -9.15 -7.65
CA ARG A 26 -7.87 -9.62 -6.51
C ARG A 26 -8.76 -8.55 -5.90
N CYS A 27 -8.45 -7.28 -6.10
CA CYS A 27 -9.12 -6.15 -5.45
C CYS A 27 -9.72 -5.21 -6.48
N SER A 28 -10.93 -4.74 -6.22
CA SER A 28 -11.61 -3.73 -7.04
C SER A 28 -12.50 -2.85 -6.14
N PRO A 29 -12.43 -1.53 -6.26
CA PRO A 29 -11.48 -0.77 -7.09
C PRO A 29 -10.07 -0.74 -6.50
N VAL A 30 -9.05 -0.47 -7.35
CA VAL A 30 -7.74 -0.03 -6.88
C VAL A 30 -7.74 1.50 -6.81
N ILE A 31 -7.43 2.03 -5.63
CA ILE A 31 -7.47 3.47 -5.33
C ILE A 31 -6.05 3.96 -5.08
N ALA A 32 -5.61 4.96 -5.84
CA ALA A 32 -4.33 5.62 -5.63
C ALA A 32 -4.54 7.02 -5.02
N VAL A 33 -3.90 7.28 -3.87
CA VAL A 33 -3.99 8.56 -3.17
C VAL A 33 -2.69 9.34 -3.39
N PHE A 34 -2.81 10.57 -3.84
CA PHE A 34 -1.68 11.45 -4.12
C PHE A 34 -1.73 12.69 -3.23
N GLY A 35 -0.57 13.05 -2.66
CA GLY A 35 -0.40 14.27 -1.86
C GLY A 35 0.42 15.30 -2.62
N PHE A 36 1.75 15.24 -2.50
CA PHE A 36 2.65 16.16 -3.18
C PHE A 36 2.49 16.09 -4.70
N ASP A 37 2.35 17.24 -5.35
CA ASP A 37 2.17 17.38 -6.82
C ASP A 37 1.04 16.47 -7.35
N ALA A 38 -0.08 16.45 -6.59
CA ALA A 38 -1.19 15.51 -6.84
C ALA A 38 -1.75 15.63 -8.25
N GLN A 39 -1.98 16.85 -8.75
CA GLN A 39 -2.58 17.08 -10.08
C GLN A 39 -1.72 16.45 -11.19
N ARG A 40 -0.41 16.66 -11.15
CA ARG A 40 0.52 16.06 -12.11
C ARG A 40 0.56 14.54 -11.99
N SER A 41 0.56 14.03 -10.76
CA SER A 41 0.59 12.60 -10.49
C SER A 41 -0.70 11.91 -10.94
N ILE A 42 -1.86 12.51 -10.69
CA ILE A 42 -3.17 12.04 -11.17
C ILE A 42 -3.20 12.00 -12.70
N GLN A 43 -2.73 13.06 -13.35
CA GLN A 43 -2.65 13.09 -14.82
C GLN A 43 -1.74 11.97 -15.36
N SER A 44 -0.59 11.73 -14.73
CA SER A 44 0.34 10.65 -15.10
C SER A 44 -0.23 9.26 -14.85
N ALA A 45 -1.09 9.09 -13.85
CA ALA A 45 -1.73 7.82 -13.51
C ALA A 45 -2.98 7.51 -14.37
N ARG A 46 -3.52 8.46 -15.11
CA ARG A 46 -4.73 8.29 -15.96
C ARG A 46 -4.71 7.05 -16.85
N PRO A 47 -3.60 6.74 -17.56
CA PRO A 47 -3.56 5.57 -18.43
C PRO A 47 -3.73 4.23 -17.71
N LEU A 48 -3.54 4.20 -16.38
CA LEU A 48 -3.67 3.00 -15.56
C LEU A 48 -5.13 2.66 -15.21
N GLY A 49 -6.09 3.55 -15.49
CA GLY A 49 -7.51 3.34 -15.19
C GLY A 49 -7.84 3.26 -13.70
N LEU A 50 -6.97 3.78 -12.83
CA LEU A 50 -7.14 3.75 -11.38
C LEU A 50 -8.12 4.83 -10.91
N ARG A 51 -8.84 4.55 -9.83
CA ARG A 51 -9.51 5.60 -9.06
C ARG A 51 -8.46 6.41 -8.31
N THR A 52 -8.37 7.70 -8.63
CA THR A 52 -7.35 8.59 -8.05
C THR A 52 -7.99 9.58 -7.09
N ILE A 53 -7.34 9.81 -5.96
CA ILE A 53 -7.76 10.74 -4.91
C ILE A 53 -6.63 11.71 -4.64
N GLU A 54 -6.96 13.00 -4.56
CA GLU A 54 -6.06 14.03 -4.04
C GLU A 54 -6.22 14.14 -2.52
N ASN A 55 -5.11 14.13 -1.81
CA ASN A 55 -5.06 14.40 -0.37
C ASN A 55 -4.30 15.71 -0.11
N SER A 56 -5.01 16.79 0.17
CA SER A 56 -4.42 18.09 0.52
C SER A 56 -3.75 18.08 1.90
N ASP A 57 -4.17 17.18 2.79
CA ASP A 57 -3.68 17.08 4.17
C ASP A 57 -2.42 16.19 4.29
N TYR A 58 -1.82 15.78 3.16
CA TYR A 58 -0.62 14.94 3.15
C TYR A 58 0.54 15.46 4.01
N PRO A 59 0.74 16.79 4.22
CA PRO A 59 1.83 17.26 5.08
C PRO A 59 1.66 16.90 6.56
N LEU A 60 0.44 16.53 6.98
CA LEU A 60 0.15 16.10 8.34
C LEU A 60 0.55 14.65 8.63
N GLY A 61 0.84 13.85 7.58
CA GLY A 61 1.32 12.49 7.72
C GLY A 61 0.56 11.44 6.91
N MET A 62 1.09 10.22 6.92
CA MET A 62 0.59 9.10 6.12
C MET A 62 -0.85 8.71 6.46
N LEU A 63 -1.28 8.88 7.72
CA LEU A 63 -2.64 8.56 8.15
C LEU A 63 -3.69 9.31 7.33
N THR A 64 -3.44 10.58 6.99
CA THR A 64 -4.38 11.38 6.19
C THR A 64 -4.60 10.79 4.79
N SER A 65 -3.57 10.18 4.21
CA SER A 65 -3.68 9.49 2.92
C SER A 65 -4.50 8.20 3.05
N LEU A 66 -4.30 7.42 4.11
CA LEU A 66 -5.14 6.26 4.39
C LEU A 66 -6.60 6.67 4.61
N GLN A 67 -6.84 7.73 5.39
CA GLN A 67 -8.19 8.27 5.61
C GLN A 67 -8.85 8.72 4.31
N ALA A 68 -8.14 9.43 3.43
CA ALA A 68 -8.66 9.83 2.12
C ALA A 68 -9.02 8.62 1.26
N GLY A 69 -8.18 7.60 1.25
CA GLY A 69 -8.46 6.33 0.58
C GLY A 69 -9.69 5.62 1.15
N LEU A 70 -9.78 5.47 2.48
CA LEU A 70 -10.90 4.79 3.15
C LEU A 70 -12.26 5.49 2.92
N ARG A 71 -12.30 6.83 2.85
CA ARG A 71 -13.52 7.57 2.49
C ARG A 71 -13.99 7.31 1.06
N ALA A 72 -13.11 6.84 0.20
CA ALA A 72 -13.41 6.53 -1.20
C ALA A 72 -13.71 5.04 -1.44
N VAL A 73 -13.53 4.18 -0.44
CA VAL A 73 -13.84 2.75 -0.52
C VAL A 73 -15.36 2.55 -0.65
N PRO A 74 -15.84 1.70 -1.58
CA PRO A 74 -17.26 1.37 -1.69
C PRO A 74 -17.84 0.84 -0.37
N ASN A 75 -19.12 1.17 -0.12
CA ASN A 75 -19.78 0.78 1.14
C ASN A 75 -19.91 -0.74 1.32
N GLU A 76 -19.95 -1.49 0.25
CA GLU A 76 -20.03 -2.95 0.22
C GLU A 76 -18.69 -3.65 0.46
N SER A 77 -17.56 -2.92 0.45
CA SER A 77 -16.24 -3.52 0.66
C SER A 77 -16.04 -3.91 2.11
N GLU A 78 -15.81 -5.19 2.38
CA GLU A 78 -15.58 -5.73 3.71
C GLU A 78 -14.12 -5.66 4.16
N VAL A 79 -13.20 -5.56 3.22
CA VAL A 79 -11.76 -5.51 3.47
C VAL A 79 -11.08 -4.47 2.58
N VAL A 80 -9.98 -3.92 3.07
CA VAL A 80 -9.04 -3.09 2.32
C VAL A 80 -7.65 -3.66 2.49
N LEU A 81 -6.93 -3.81 1.39
CA LEU A 81 -5.48 -3.96 1.37
C LEU A 81 -4.86 -2.58 1.10
N PHE A 82 -4.04 -2.08 1.99
CA PHE A 82 -3.31 -0.84 1.72
C PHE A 82 -1.81 -1.08 1.70
N THR A 83 -1.14 -0.38 0.80
CA THR A 83 0.32 -0.44 0.66
C THR A 83 0.88 0.94 0.34
N LEU A 84 2.16 1.10 0.54
CA LEU A 84 2.91 2.29 0.14
C LEU A 84 3.52 2.06 -1.25
N VAL A 85 3.76 3.15 -1.96
CA VAL A 85 4.27 3.10 -3.34
C VAL A 85 5.74 2.64 -3.44
N ASP A 86 6.46 2.65 -2.32
CA ASP A 86 7.85 2.20 -2.19
C ASP A 86 8.01 0.69 -1.98
N HIS A 87 6.90 -0.08 -2.00
CA HIS A 87 6.89 -1.54 -2.03
C HIS A 87 6.42 -2.08 -3.40
N PRO A 88 7.16 -1.86 -4.51
CA PRO A 88 6.66 -2.15 -5.85
C PRO A 88 6.71 -3.64 -6.23
N ALA A 89 7.45 -4.45 -5.47
CA ALA A 89 7.75 -5.85 -5.81
C ALA A 89 6.85 -6.88 -5.11
N ILE A 90 5.76 -6.43 -4.50
CA ILE A 90 4.79 -7.31 -3.81
C ILE A 90 4.29 -8.40 -4.77
N SER A 91 4.32 -9.67 -4.32
CA SER A 91 3.84 -10.80 -5.10
C SER A 91 2.33 -11.03 -4.95
N LEU A 92 1.73 -11.63 -5.98
CA LEU A 92 0.32 -12.02 -5.93
C LEU A 92 0.06 -13.09 -4.86
N SER A 93 1.03 -13.98 -4.62
CA SER A 93 0.92 -15.01 -3.58
C SER A 93 0.81 -14.41 -2.17
N THR A 94 1.47 -13.29 -1.91
CA THR A 94 1.32 -12.53 -0.66
C THR A 94 -0.09 -11.95 -0.54
N VAL A 95 -0.62 -11.35 -1.61
CA VAL A 95 -2.00 -10.84 -1.64
C VAL A 95 -3.00 -11.97 -1.37
N ASP A 96 -2.83 -13.12 -2.04
CA ASP A 96 -3.68 -14.30 -1.85
C ASP A 96 -3.60 -14.85 -0.42
N ALA A 97 -2.43 -14.82 0.20
CA ALA A 97 -2.25 -15.25 1.58
C ALA A 97 -3.00 -14.36 2.57
N LEU A 98 -2.87 -13.04 2.40
CA LEU A 98 -3.56 -12.05 3.25
C LEU A 98 -5.08 -12.15 3.13
N LEU A 99 -5.61 -12.32 1.90
CA LEU A 99 -7.06 -12.40 1.67
C LEU A 99 -7.72 -13.65 2.27
N ARG A 100 -6.94 -14.68 2.64
CA ARG A 100 -7.46 -15.86 3.36
C ARG A 100 -7.60 -15.65 4.86
N SER A 101 -7.00 -14.59 5.41
CA SER A 101 -7.11 -14.30 6.85
C SER A 101 -8.50 -13.78 7.19
N GLU A 102 -9.04 -14.26 8.32
CA GLU A 102 -10.30 -13.78 8.89
C GLU A 102 -10.09 -12.76 10.01
N ALA A 103 -8.85 -12.46 10.38
CA ALA A 103 -8.51 -11.51 11.42
C ALA A 103 -8.92 -10.07 11.06
N LEU A 104 -9.07 -9.21 12.06
CA LEU A 104 -9.35 -7.78 11.85
C LEU A 104 -8.24 -7.08 11.08
N ILE A 105 -7.00 -7.50 11.34
CA ILE A 105 -5.79 -7.00 10.69
C ILE A 105 -4.95 -8.20 10.27
N ALA A 106 -4.45 -8.22 9.03
CA ALA A 106 -3.44 -9.18 8.61
C ALA A 106 -2.22 -8.45 8.03
N ILE A 107 -1.04 -8.86 8.49
CA ILE A 107 0.24 -8.25 8.13
C ILE A 107 1.18 -9.34 7.62
N PRO A 108 1.77 -9.22 6.41
CA PRO A 108 2.73 -10.19 5.93
C PRO A 108 4.03 -10.08 6.70
N ARG A 109 4.68 -11.22 6.91
CA ARG A 109 5.95 -11.34 7.63
C ARG A 109 6.91 -12.25 6.87
N LEU A 110 8.18 -11.87 6.82
CA LEU A 110 9.29 -12.68 6.34
C LEU A 110 10.34 -12.76 7.45
N GLY A 111 10.35 -13.85 8.21
CA GLY A 111 11.10 -13.95 9.45
C GLY A 111 10.65 -12.88 10.46
N ASP A 112 11.57 -12.03 10.93
CA ASP A 112 11.25 -10.96 11.89
C ASP A 112 10.76 -9.65 11.22
N ARG A 113 10.81 -9.55 9.88
CA ARG A 113 10.42 -8.35 9.16
C ARG A 113 8.94 -8.39 8.79
N ARG A 114 8.21 -7.36 9.21
CA ARG A 114 6.82 -7.11 8.82
C ARG A 114 6.81 -6.17 7.62
N GLY A 115 5.74 -6.21 6.83
CA GLY A 115 5.70 -5.40 5.62
C GLY A 115 4.30 -5.09 5.11
N HIS A 116 4.25 -4.83 3.82
CA HIS A 116 3.07 -4.47 3.05
C HIS A 116 2.74 -5.53 2.00
N PRO A 117 1.47 -5.56 1.54
CA PRO A 117 0.33 -4.75 1.97
C PRO A 117 -0.20 -5.17 3.34
N VAL A 118 -0.91 -4.28 4.02
CA VAL A 118 -1.64 -4.57 5.25
C VAL A 118 -3.12 -4.71 4.93
N LEU A 119 -3.74 -5.79 5.38
CA LEU A 119 -5.18 -6.00 5.32
C LEU A 119 -5.83 -5.44 6.58
N ILE A 120 -6.91 -4.67 6.39
CA ILE A 120 -7.81 -4.24 7.47
C ILE A 120 -9.24 -4.56 7.10
N ARG A 121 -10.05 -4.96 8.10
CA ARG A 121 -11.49 -5.20 7.91
C ARG A 121 -12.31 -3.95 8.19
N ARG A 122 -13.48 -3.88 7.55
CA ARG A 122 -14.42 -2.76 7.68
C ARG A 122 -14.77 -2.40 9.12
N ALA A 123 -14.82 -3.38 10.00
CA ALA A 123 -15.14 -3.19 11.42
C ALA A 123 -14.28 -2.10 12.11
N ILE A 124 -13.04 -1.91 11.65
CA ILE A 124 -12.11 -0.92 12.23
C ILE A 124 -11.86 0.31 11.33
N PHE A 125 -12.52 0.43 10.16
CA PHE A 125 -12.33 1.62 9.30
C PHE A 125 -12.67 2.90 10.03
N GLY A 126 -13.74 2.88 10.85
CA GLY A 126 -14.18 4.03 11.64
C GLY A 126 -13.10 4.54 12.58
N GLU A 127 -12.31 3.66 13.16
CA GLU A 127 -11.22 4.06 14.07
C GLU A 127 -10.14 4.85 13.33
N PHE A 128 -9.71 4.38 12.16
CA PHE A 128 -8.78 5.15 11.32
C PHE A 128 -9.36 6.50 10.90
N LEU A 129 -10.64 6.55 10.55
CA LEU A 129 -11.31 7.76 10.07
C LEU A 129 -11.51 8.82 11.16
N LEU A 130 -11.63 8.40 12.42
CA LEU A 130 -11.84 9.27 13.58
C LEU A 130 -10.52 9.72 14.23
N GLU A 131 -9.39 9.08 13.91
CA GLU A 131 -8.10 9.49 14.44
C GLU A 131 -7.74 10.92 14.04
N PRO A 132 -7.12 11.70 14.93
CA PRO A 132 -6.56 13.00 14.58
C PRO A 132 -5.58 12.87 13.40
N PRO A 133 -5.56 13.82 12.46
CA PRO A 133 -4.68 13.77 11.29
C PRO A 133 -3.19 13.65 11.61
N THR A 134 -2.78 14.07 12.81
CA THR A 134 -1.39 14.02 13.30
C THR A 134 -1.02 12.69 13.95
N SER A 135 -1.98 11.79 14.16
CA SER A 135 -1.75 10.42 14.66
C SER A 135 -1.07 9.56 13.60
N LYS A 136 -0.56 8.41 14.02
CA LYS A 136 0.06 7.43 13.12
C LYS A 136 -0.90 6.27 12.83
N VAL A 137 -0.79 5.70 11.65
CA VAL A 137 -1.50 4.44 11.30
C VAL A 137 -1.22 3.35 12.34
N ARG A 138 0.02 3.28 12.82
CA ARG A 138 0.44 2.32 13.85
C ARG A 138 -0.35 2.47 15.15
N ASP A 139 -0.75 3.67 15.54
CA ASP A 139 -1.47 3.90 16.81
C ASP A 139 -2.82 3.16 16.83
N VAL A 140 -3.50 3.05 15.68
CA VAL A 140 -4.71 2.24 15.53
C VAL A 140 -4.38 0.74 15.53
N ILE A 141 -3.38 0.34 14.74
CA ILE A 141 -2.97 -1.07 14.63
C ILE A 141 -2.56 -1.64 15.98
N ASP A 142 -1.79 -0.89 16.78
CA ASP A 142 -1.27 -1.34 18.07
C ASP A 142 -2.39 -1.55 19.12
N ARG A 143 -3.52 -0.82 19.01
CA ARG A 143 -4.72 -1.08 19.85
C ARG A 143 -5.32 -2.46 19.61
N HIS A 144 -5.17 -2.98 18.40
CA HIS A 144 -5.66 -4.30 17.99
C HIS A 144 -4.57 -5.38 17.98
N SER A 145 -3.49 -5.18 18.71
CA SER A 145 -2.30 -6.07 18.68
C SER A 145 -2.60 -7.55 18.92
N ALA A 146 -3.63 -7.86 19.71
CA ALA A 146 -4.08 -9.25 19.96
C ALA A 146 -4.92 -9.84 18.82
N GLU A 147 -5.36 -9.02 17.87
CA GLU A 147 -6.24 -9.39 16.75
C GLU A 147 -5.51 -9.31 15.40
N ILE A 148 -4.17 -9.21 15.45
CA ILE A 148 -3.33 -9.20 14.25
C ILE A 148 -2.93 -10.64 13.89
N ASP A 149 -3.23 -11.02 12.66
CA ASP A 149 -2.69 -12.22 12.05
C ASP A 149 -1.40 -11.89 11.29
N TYR A 150 -0.26 -12.38 11.78
CA TYR A 150 1.03 -12.24 11.10
C TYR A 150 1.26 -13.42 10.18
N ILE A 151 1.10 -13.20 8.88
CA ILE A 151 1.14 -14.25 7.87
C ILE A 151 2.55 -14.40 7.33
N GLU A 152 3.18 -15.56 7.59
CA GLU A 152 4.50 -15.87 7.05
C GLU A 152 4.43 -16.05 5.54
N VAL A 153 5.27 -15.30 4.82
CA VAL A 153 5.36 -15.33 3.35
C VAL A 153 6.81 -15.42 2.88
N GLY A 154 7.05 -16.05 1.75
CA GLY A 154 8.38 -16.13 1.12
C GLY A 154 8.71 -14.94 0.20
N ASP A 155 8.12 -13.78 0.44
CA ASP A 155 8.17 -12.63 -0.45
C ASP A 155 9.04 -11.50 0.12
N PRO A 156 10.26 -11.28 -0.37
CA PRO A 156 11.09 -10.16 0.08
C PRO A 156 10.49 -8.78 -0.28
N GLY A 157 9.60 -8.71 -1.28
CA GLY A 157 8.95 -7.48 -1.72
C GLY A 157 8.09 -6.81 -0.65
N ILE A 158 7.67 -7.54 0.38
CA ILE A 158 6.86 -6.96 1.48
C ILE A 158 7.58 -5.88 2.28
N SER A 159 8.91 -5.92 2.30
CA SER A 159 9.75 -5.01 3.09
C SER A 159 10.74 -4.18 2.23
N ASP A 160 10.46 -4.05 0.95
CA ASP A 160 11.25 -3.22 0.03
C ASP A 160 10.87 -1.74 0.21
N ASP A 161 11.44 -1.09 1.18
CA ASP A 161 11.27 0.36 1.40
C ASP A 161 12.27 1.13 0.53
N ILE A 162 11.86 1.50 -0.68
CA ILE A 162 12.75 2.11 -1.68
C ILE A 162 12.79 3.64 -1.49
N ASP A 163 13.60 4.08 -0.53
CA ASP A 163 13.73 5.49 -0.17
C ASP A 163 14.89 6.21 -0.87
N ASP A 164 15.90 5.49 -1.33
CA ASP A 164 17.10 6.06 -1.93
C ASP A 164 17.52 5.35 -3.24
N PRO A 165 18.41 5.97 -4.03
CA PRO A 165 18.90 5.38 -5.28
C PRO A 165 19.62 4.04 -5.10
N ALA A 166 20.34 3.82 -4.00
CA ALA A 166 21.09 2.58 -3.79
C ALA A 166 20.14 1.39 -3.52
N LEU A 167 19.04 1.62 -2.81
CA LEU A 167 17.98 0.62 -2.62
C LEU A 167 17.27 0.31 -3.95
N TYR A 168 17.02 1.33 -4.77
CA TYR A 168 16.45 1.14 -6.09
C TYR A 168 17.35 0.28 -7.00
N GLU A 169 18.64 0.55 -7.06
CA GLU A 169 19.60 -0.27 -7.82
C GLU A 169 19.66 -1.73 -7.31
N LYS A 170 19.62 -1.94 -5.99
CA LYS A 170 19.54 -3.28 -5.40
C LYS A 170 18.26 -4.01 -5.80
N LEU A 171 17.12 -3.30 -5.81
CA LEU A 171 15.85 -3.87 -6.28
C LEU A 171 15.98 -4.32 -7.73
N LEU A 172 16.49 -3.46 -8.63
CA LEU A 172 16.65 -3.79 -10.04
C LEU A 172 17.59 -4.96 -10.26
N ALA A 173 18.72 -5.03 -9.52
CA ALA A 173 19.68 -6.13 -9.61
C ALA A 173 19.05 -7.47 -9.15
N ARG A 174 18.25 -7.46 -8.06
CA ARG A 174 17.52 -8.65 -7.61
C ARG A 174 16.55 -9.15 -8.68
N GLU A 175 15.79 -8.26 -9.30
CA GLU A 175 14.81 -8.59 -10.32
C GLU A 175 15.46 -9.14 -11.61
N ALA A 176 16.63 -8.67 -11.97
CA ALA A 176 17.36 -9.17 -13.13
C ALA A 176 17.93 -10.59 -12.94
N SER A 177 17.91 -11.10 -11.70
CA SER A 177 18.43 -12.42 -11.33
C SER A 177 17.34 -13.49 -11.20
N LEU A 178 16.06 -13.11 -11.39
CA LEU A 178 14.89 -13.99 -11.36
C LEU A 178 14.47 -14.43 -12.76
#